data_6293c945842a109a80f8ef90fdbc05d9
#
_entry.id   6293c945842a109a80f8ef90fdbc05d9
#
_cell.length_a   1.000
_cell.length_b   1.000
_cell.length_c   1.000
_cell.angle_alpha   90.00
_cell.angle_beta   90.00
_cell.angle_gamma   90.00
#
_symmetry.space_group_name_H-M   'P 1'
#
loop_
_entity.id
_entity.type
_entity.pdbx_description
1 polymer ?
#
loop_
_entity_poly.entity_id
_entity_poly.type
_entity_poly.pdbx_seq_one_letter_code
_entity_poly.pdbx_strand_id
1 'polypeptide(L)'
;MKIKTILGFFASSFILAGCHTLTHSIHTANSNEPLTESAALTVYEAHPLKGSEKVSVHAYSYTRGSDHCSRTIALKFSSSLTYTQTMIALRNRAMVTGANALSITNWQEHGGITKLTGHFFDCHSKKGL
;
A
#
# COMPACT_ATOMS: atom_id res chain seq x y z
N MET A 1 -65.37 13.07 -41.13
CA MET A 1 -64.39 13.69 -40.25
C MET A 1 -63.43 12.57 -39.71
N LYS A 2 -62.22 12.50 -40.20
CA LYS A 2 -61.30 11.45 -39.84
C LYS A 2 -60.26 12.00 -38.83
N ILE A 3 -60.31 11.55 -37.60
CA ILE A 3 -59.38 11.91 -36.57
C ILE A 3 -58.18 10.96 -36.71
N LYS A 4 -57.02 11.48 -37.09
CA LYS A 4 -55.79 10.72 -37.12
C LYS A 4 -55.14 10.79 -35.75
N THR A 5 -55.13 9.66 -35.07
CA THR A 5 -54.40 9.48 -33.82
C THR A 5 -52.94 9.33 -34.13
N ILE A 6 -52.13 10.29 -33.69
CA ILE A 6 -50.67 10.21 -33.79
C ILE A 6 -50.18 9.53 -32.49
N LEU A 7 -49.73 8.31 -32.66
CA LEU A 7 -49.06 7.56 -31.58
C LEU A 7 -47.61 8.08 -31.47
N GLY A 8 -47.39 8.87 -30.45
CA GLY A 8 -46.04 9.31 -30.12
C GLY A 8 -45.25 8.19 -29.44
N PHE A 9 -44.27 7.67 -30.14
CA PHE A 9 -43.27 6.76 -29.56
C PHE A 9 -42.31 7.58 -28.70
N PHE A 10 -42.48 7.48 -27.39
CA PHE A 10 -41.45 7.91 -26.47
C PHE A 10 -40.33 6.85 -26.45
N ALA A 11 -39.27 7.12 -27.19
CA ALA A 11 -38.04 6.38 -27.04
C ALA A 11 -37.36 6.77 -25.72
N SER A 12 -37.56 5.97 -24.70
CA SER A 12 -36.80 6.06 -23.47
C SER A 12 -35.33 5.71 -23.75
N SER A 13 -34.54 6.74 -23.94
CA SER A 13 -33.08 6.59 -23.96
C SER A 13 -32.60 6.23 -22.54
N PHE A 14 -32.45 4.97 -22.27
CA PHE A 14 -31.69 4.52 -21.14
C PHE A 14 -30.24 4.89 -21.39
N ILE A 15 -29.81 6.00 -20.78
CA ILE A 15 -28.38 6.29 -20.62
C ILE A 15 -27.85 5.29 -19.63
N LEU A 16 -27.28 4.21 -20.14
CA LEU A 16 -26.40 3.36 -19.39
C LEU A 16 -25.22 4.23 -18.97
N ALA A 17 -25.29 4.73 -17.74
CA ALA A 17 -24.12 5.27 -17.07
C ALA A 17 -23.06 4.17 -17.09
N GLY A 18 -22.13 4.32 -18.02
CA GLY A 18 -21.00 3.43 -18.13
C GLY A 18 -20.32 3.39 -16.79
N CYS A 19 -20.24 2.19 -16.23
CA CYS A 19 -19.24 1.92 -15.23
C CYS A 19 -17.93 2.43 -15.80
N HIS A 20 -17.41 3.52 -15.27
CA HIS A 20 -16.00 3.82 -15.41
C HIS A 20 -15.27 2.65 -14.80
N THR A 21 -14.95 1.68 -15.63
CA THR A 21 -13.87 0.78 -15.33
C THR A 21 -12.68 1.68 -15.10
N LEU A 22 -12.36 1.90 -13.83
CA LEU A 22 -11.04 2.30 -13.44
C LEU A 22 -10.13 1.26 -14.09
N THR A 23 -9.65 1.57 -15.27
CA THR A 23 -8.49 0.92 -15.81
C THR A 23 -7.39 1.30 -14.83
N HIS A 24 -7.26 0.50 -13.78
CA HIS A 24 -5.99 0.38 -13.13
C HIS A 24 -5.04 0.04 -14.26
N SER A 25 -4.36 1.06 -14.75
CA SER A 25 -3.12 0.84 -15.46
C SER A 25 -2.31 0.01 -14.50
N ILE A 26 -2.32 -1.29 -14.72
CA ILE A 26 -1.28 -2.15 -14.20
C ILE A 26 -0.07 -1.66 -14.98
N HIS A 27 0.48 -0.53 -14.53
CA HIS A 27 1.86 -0.27 -14.79
C HIS A 27 2.53 -1.53 -14.28
N THR A 28 3.06 -2.31 -15.18
CA THR A 28 4.15 -3.22 -14.87
C THR A 28 5.21 -2.33 -14.26
N ALA A 29 4.97 -2.02 -13.01
CA ALA A 29 5.80 -1.13 -12.25
C ALA A 29 7.16 -1.76 -12.31
N ASN A 30 8.04 -1.03 -12.93
CA ASN A 30 9.46 -1.19 -12.67
C ASN A 30 9.50 -1.36 -11.14
N SER A 31 9.82 -2.56 -10.67
CA SER A 31 9.54 -3.07 -9.32
C SER A 31 10.19 -2.25 -8.18
N ASN A 32 10.62 -1.04 -8.45
CA ASN A 32 11.39 -0.16 -7.59
C ASN A 32 10.62 1.05 -7.08
N GLU A 33 9.42 1.36 -7.61
CA GLU A 33 8.67 2.51 -7.13
C GLU A 33 7.65 2.10 -6.07
N PRO A 34 7.58 2.84 -4.96
CA PRO A 34 6.55 2.64 -3.96
C PRO A 34 5.18 2.97 -4.57
N LEU A 35 4.16 2.23 -4.19
CA LEU A 35 2.78 2.54 -4.55
C LEU A 35 2.47 4.00 -4.19
N THR A 36 1.75 4.69 -5.07
CA THR A 36 1.46 6.12 -4.90
C THR A 36 0.49 6.42 -3.77
N GLU A 37 -0.25 5.43 -3.30
CA GLU A 37 -1.19 5.59 -2.21
C GLU A 37 -0.46 5.75 -0.88
N SER A 38 -0.87 6.78 -0.13
CA SER A 38 -0.38 7.02 1.23
C SER A 38 -1.35 6.38 2.22
N ALA A 39 -0.83 5.51 3.06
CA ALA A 39 -1.57 4.92 4.16
C ALA A 39 -1.28 5.68 5.46
N ALA A 40 -2.33 6.03 6.21
CA ALA A 40 -2.16 6.59 7.54
C ALA A 40 -1.87 5.47 8.54
N LEU A 41 -0.89 5.67 9.41
CA LEU A 41 -0.67 4.82 10.57
C LEU A 41 -1.51 5.32 11.73
N THR A 42 -2.23 4.43 12.37
CA THR A 42 -3.17 4.75 13.45
C THR A 42 -2.62 4.35 14.82
N VAL A 43 -3.11 4.99 15.88
CA VAL A 43 -2.73 4.67 17.25
C VAL A 43 -3.05 3.21 17.62
N TYR A 44 -4.05 2.61 17.01
CA TYR A 44 -4.40 1.19 17.24
C TYR A 44 -3.33 0.24 16.73
N GLU A 45 -2.63 0.63 15.67
CA GLU A 45 -1.52 -0.15 15.12
C GLU A 45 -0.22 -0.02 15.91
N ALA A 46 -0.17 0.94 16.83
CA ALA A 46 1.00 1.17 17.69
C ALA A 46 1.11 0.18 18.87
N HIS A 47 0.24 -0.83 18.93
CA HIS A 47 0.32 -1.92 19.90
C HIS A 47 0.98 -3.13 19.22
N PRO A 48 2.06 -3.70 19.82
CA PRO A 48 2.75 -4.84 19.21
C PRO A 48 1.83 -6.04 19.05
N LEU A 49 1.73 -6.56 17.83
CA LEU A 49 1.08 -7.85 17.57
C LEU A 49 2.09 -8.98 17.84
N LYS A 50 1.59 -10.08 18.36
CA LYS A 50 2.41 -11.27 18.58
C LYS A 50 3.05 -11.72 17.27
N GLY A 51 4.37 -11.76 17.22
CA GLY A 51 5.14 -12.13 16.04
C GLY A 51 5.73 -10.94 15.29
N SER A 52 5.24 -9.71 15.50
CA SER A 52 5.79 -8.53 14.85
C SER A 52 7.22 -8.20 15.33
N GLU A 53 7.60 -8.66 16.51
CA GLU A 53 8.96 -8.57 17.05
C GLU A 53 9.98 -9.34 16.21
N LYS A 54 9.54 -10.31 15.42
CA LYS A 54 10.38 -11.09 14.51
C LYS A 54 10.71 -10.36 13.21
N VAL A 55 9.97 -9.30 12.90
CA VAL A 55 10.27 -8.47 11.73
C VAL A 55 11.53 -7.67 12.00
N SER A 56 12.58 -7.97 11.28
CA SER A 56 13.86 -7.28 11.38
C SER A 56 13.82 -5.94 10.63
N VAL A 57 14.59 -4.97 11.12
CA VAL A 57 14.72 -3.68 10.44
C VAL A 57 16.14 -3.54 9.92
N HIS A 58 16.27 -3.25 8.64
CA HIS A 58 17.54 -3.15 7.94
C HIS A 58 17.64 -1.86 7.13
N ALA A 59 18.86 -1.47 6.81
CA ALA A 59 19.09 -0.43 5.81
C ALA A 59 18.55 -0.88 4.45
N TYR A 60 17.94 0.02 3.71
CA TYR A 60 17.34 -0.30 2.41
C TYR A 60 18.36 -0.84 1.40
N SER A 61 19.57 -0.30 1.41
CA SER A 61 20.67 -0.81 0.58
C SER A 61 20.99 -2.28 0.84
N TYR A 62 20.89 -2.71 2.09
CA TYR A 62 21.12 -4.11 2.47
C TYR A 62 20.03 -5.02 1.92
N THR A 63 18.75 -4.72 2.20
CA THR A 63 17.63 -5.57 1.77
C THR A 63 17.48 -5.60 0.26
N ARG A 64 17.66 -4.45 -0.40
CA ARG A 64 17.60 -4.35 -1.86
C ARG A 64 18.74 -5.08 -2.56
N GLY A 65 19.92 -5.05 -2.01
CA GLY A 65 21.11 -5.69 -2.58
C GLY A 65 21.28 -7.16 -2.21
N SER A 66 20.40 -7.69 -1.35
CA SER A 66 20.52 -9.08 -0.89
C SER A 66 19.74 -10.02 -1.81
N ASP A 67 20.41 -11.04 -2.33
CA ASP A 67 19.81 -12.12 -3.13
C ASP A 67 18.81 -12.97 -2.35
N HIS A 68 18.75 -12.78 -1.02
CA HIS A 68 17.89 -13.54 -0.13
C HIS A 68 16.61 -12.81 0.23
N CYS A 69 16.51 -11.54 -0.12
CA CYS A 69 15.37 -10.68 0.19
C CYS A 69 14.60 -10.33 -1.08
N SER A 70 13.33 -10.67 -1.10
CA SER A 70 12.40 -10.26 -2.14
C SER A 70 11.47 -9.19 -1.59
N ARG A 71 11.37 -8.05 -2.27
CA ARG A 71 10.45 -7.01 -1.87
C ARG A 71 9.02 -7.43 -2.18
N THR A 72 8.16 -7.48 -1.17
CA THR A 72 6.75 -7.82 -1.32
C THR A 72 5.92 -6.60 -1.64
N ILE A 73 6.17 -5.48 -0.96
CA ILE A 73 5.42 -4.24 -1.13
C ILE A 73 6.27 -3.03 -0.72
N ALA A 74 5.99 -1.88 -1.32
CA ALA A 74 6.50 -0.59 -0.89
C ALA A 74 5.34 0.39 -0.82
N LEU A 75 5.16 1.05 0.32
CA LEU A 75 4.07 1.98 0.57
C LEU A 75 4.61 3.28 1.17
N LYS A 76 3.98 4.38 0.79
CA LYS A 76 4.15 5.66 1.46
C LYS A 76 3.22 5.71 2.67
N PHE A 77 3.75 6.16 3.80
CA PHE A 77 3.00 6.31 5.03
C PHE A 77 3.02 7.74 5.52
N SER A 78 1.94 8.10 6.20
CA SER A 78 1.81 9.32 6.98
C SER A 78 1.52 8.93 8.42
N SER A 79 2.20 9.52 9.38
CA SER A 79 2.07 9.18 10.80
C SER A 79 2.15 10.43 11.67
N SER A 80 1.21 10.55 12.62
CA SER A 80 1.29 11.49 13.74
C SER A 80 1.79 10.81 15.03
N LEU A 81 2.17 9.55 14.94
CA LEU A 81 2.67 8.74 16.05
C LEU A 81 4.13 9.11 16.39
N THR A 82 4.55 8.80 17.59
CA THR A 82 5.96 8.87 17.94
C THR A 82 6.80 7.90 17.10
N TYR A 83 8.10 8.08 17.07
CA TYR A 83 9.00 7.17 16.36
C TYR A 83 8.80 5.72 16.75
N THR A 84 8.79 5.44 18.07
CA THR A 84 8.61 4.07 18.59
C THR A 84 7.26 3.49 18.16
N GLN A 85 6.19 4.25 18.26
CA GLN A 85 4.86 3.82 17.84
C GLN A 85 4.77 3.58 16.33
N THR A 86 5.38 4.46 15.54
CA THR A 86 5.47 4.30 14.09
C THR A 86 6.20 3.01 13.72
N MET A 87 7.31 2.71 14.39
CA MET A 87 8.07 1.48 14.15
C MET A 87 7.28 0.21 14.52
N ILE A 88 6.52 0.25 15.61
CA ILE A 88 5.63 -0.86 15.99
C ILE A 88 4.56 -1.07 14.91
N ALA A 89 3.88 -0.01 14.50
CA ALA A 89 2.85 -0.07 13.48
C ALA A 89 3.38 -0.62 12.14
N LEU A 90 4.55 -0.19 11.72
CA LEU A 90 5.19 -0.68 10.50
C LEU A 90 5.57 -2.17 10.59
N ARG A 91 6.10 -2.62 11.72
CA ARG A 91 6.40 -4.05 11.95
C ARG A 91 5.13 -4.89 11.94
N ASN A 92 4.04 -4.39 12.55
CA ASN A 92 2.74 -5.06 12.50
C ASN A 92 2.26 -5.24 11.06
N ARG A 93 2.32 -4.18 10.26
CA ARG A 93 1.93 -4.25 8.84
C ARG A 93 2.82 -5.18 8.03
N ALA A 94 4.12 -5.12 8.24
CA ALA A 94 5.04 -6.03 7.57
C ALA A 94 4.68 -7.50 7.89
N MET A 95 4.47 -7.83 9.15
CA MET A 95 4.07 -9.17 9.57
C MET A 95 2.75 -9.61 8.94
N VAL A 96 1.72 -8.77 8.96
CA VAL A 96 0.40 -9.09 8.40
C VAL A 96 0.47 -9.32 6.88
N THR A 97 1.37 -8.66 6.18
CA THR A 97 1.61 -8.89 4.75
C THR A 97 2.52 -10.09 4.44
N GLY A 98 2.95 -10.81 5.47
CA GLY A 98 3.86 -11.96 5.33
C GLY A 98 5.33 -11.58 5.19
N ALA A 99 5.69 -10.31 5.37
CA ALA A 99 7.07 -9.87 5.36
C ALA A 99 7.75 -10.15 6.70
N ASN A 100 9.03 -10.46 6.66
CA ASN A 100 9.88 -10.69 7.84
C ASN A 100 11.00 -9.67 7.99
N ALA A 101 11.11 -8.75 7.04
CA ALA A 101 12.05 -7.65 7.09
C ALA A 101 11.42 -6.35 6.59
N LEU A 102 11.88 -5.24 7.16
CA LEU A 102 11.41 -3.87 6.90
C LEU A 102 12.61 -2.97 6.66
N SER A 103 12.51 -2.12 5.67
CA SER A 103 13.40 -1.00 5.46
C SER A 103 12.62 0.29 5.31
N ILE A 104 13.18 1.39 5.73
CA ILE A 104 12.54 2.71 5.68
C ILE A 104 13.40 3.66 4.87
N THR A 105 12.75 4.42 4.00
CA THR A 105 13.37 5.51 3.25
C THR A 105 12.50 6.76 3.32
N ASN A 106 13.04 7.89 2.89
CA ASN A 106 12.32 9.17 2.77
C ASN A 106 11.63 9.61 4.08
N TRP A 107 12.31 9.40 5.22
CA TRP A 107 11.81 9.88 6.50
C TRP A 107 11.87 11.41 6.55
N GLN A 108 10.73 12.04 6.72
CA GLN A 108 10.60 13.49 6.82
C GLN A 108 9.58 13.84 7.90
N GLU A 109 9.95 14.77 8.77
CA GLU A 109 9.05 15.27 9.81
C GLU A 109 8.75 16.74 9.56
N HIS A 110 7.48 17.07 9.56
CA HIS A 110 7.02 18.45 9.45
C HIS A 110 5.69 18.63 10.16
N GLY A 111 5.61 19.64 11.05
CA GLY A 111 4.37 19.98 11.76
C GLY A 111 3.77 18.82 12.59
N GLY A 112 4.59 17.98 13.19
CA GLY A 112 4.14 16.81 13.95
C GLY A 112 3.65 15.63 13.11
N ILE A 113 3.82 15.72 11.80
CA ILE A 113 3.50 14.63 10.87
C ILE A 113 4.80 14.08 10.28
N THR A 114 4.99 12.79 10.40
CA THR A 114 6.06 12.05 9.74
C THR A 114 5.55 11.47 8.43
N LYS A 115 6.30 11.70 7.35
CA LYS A 115 6.10 11.02 6.06
C LYS A 115 7.29 10.12 5.80
N LEU A 116 7.03 8.89 5.37
CA LEU A 116 8.07 7.92 5.11
C LEU A 116 7.64 6.92 4.02
N THR A 117 8.61 6.18 3.50
CA THR A 117 8.35 5.03 2.64
C THR A 117 8.79 3.76 3.37
N GLY A 118 7.87 2.85 3.60
CA GLY A 118 8.14 1.52 4.14
C GLY A 118 8.28 0.52 3.00
N HIS A 119 9.36 -0.25 3.02
CA HIS A 119 9.62 -1.35 2.09
C HIS A 119 9.58 -2.66 2.88
N PHE A 120 8.68 -3.53 2.50
CA PHE A 120 8.48 -4.82 3.15
C PHE A 120 9.12 -5.91 2.32
N PHE A 121 9.89 -6.79 2.97
CA PHE A 121 10.63 -7.85 2.33
C PHE A 121 10.34 -9.19 2.98
N ASP A 122 10.34 -10.20 2.15
CA ASP A 122 10.48 -11.59 2.57
C ASP A 122 11.95 -12.00 2.36
N CYS A 123 12.66 -12.19 3.46
CA CYS A 123 14.07 -12.56 3.45
C CYS A 123 14.21 -14.00 3.97
N HIS A 124 14.77 -14.87 3.16
CA HIS A 124 15.07 -16.23 3.56
C HIS A 124 16.49 -16.32 4.11
N SER A 125 16.64 -17.00 5.24
CA SER A 125 18.00 -17.34 5.70
C SER A 125 18.67 -18.24 4.65
N LYS A 126 19.94 -17.97 4.32
CA LYS A 126 20.73 -18.95 3.58
C LYS A 126 20.66 -20.27 4.37
N LYS A 127 19.95 -21.26 3.83
CA LYS A 127 20.17 -22.62 4.28
C LYS A 127 21.63 -22.91 3.95
N GLY A 128 22.44 -23.07 4.99
CA GLY A 128 23.84 -23.40 4.83
C GLY A 128 23.97 -24.60 3.89
N LEU A 129 24.88 -24.45 2.97
CA LEU A 129 25.45 -25.59 2.23
C LEU A 129 26.15 -26.47 3.20
#